data_9fb298e94953100b636f162dbcc85efb
#
_entry.id   9fb298e94953100b636f162dbcc85efb
#
_cell.length_a   1.000
_cell.length_b   1.000
_cell.length_c   1.000
_cell.angle_alpha   90.00
_cell.angle_beta   90.00
_cell.angle_gamma   90.00
#
_symmetry.space_group_name_H-M   'P 1'
#
loop_
_entity.id
_entity.type
_entity.pdbx_description
1 polymer ?
#
loop_
_entity_poly.entity_id
_entity_poly.type
_entity_poly.pdbx_seq_one_letter_code
_entity_poly.pdbx_strand_id
1 'polypeptide(L)'
;GTGLVGSEMCIRDRSKNVFNPDLLLEDRDAPLVIAFVGVNGTGKTTSIARITHWLKQNGKSVVLAAADTFRAGAIEQLDLHATNLGCKIIKHQSGGDPAAVAFDAVEHAKAKHRDIVLIDTAGRMQTNSNLMDEMKKIRRVASPDLVIFVGDSLAGNDAVEQAKKFHEAVDIDAVVLTKLDVDAKGGAALSISSAIDKPIAFVGIGQEYEDIMPFDAAWIVERIFAQS
;
A
#
# COMPACT_ATOMS: atom_id res chain seq x y z
N GLY A 1 -11.63 18.20 -31.40
CA GLY A 1 -11.47 18.97 -30.15
C GLY A 1 -12.40 18.58 -29.01
N THR A 2 -13.33 17.63 -29.20
CA THR A 2 -14.35 17.28 -28.19
C THR A 2 -13.98 16.06 -27.31
N GLY A 3 -12.96 15.30 -27.66
CA GLY A 3 -12.55 14.10 -26.90
C GLY A 3 -11.74 14.39 -25.63
N LEU A 4 -10.95 15.45 -25.64
CA LEU A 4 -10.06 15.84 -24.53
C LEU A 4 -10.84 16.41 -23.33
N VAL A 5 -11.83 17.27 -23.59
CA VAL A 5 -12.65 17.89 -22.54
C VAL A 5 -13.49 16.87 -21.79
N GLY A 6 -13.93 15.80 -22.47
CA GLY A 6 -14.69 14.70 -21.82
C GLY A 6 -13.85 13.86 -20.87
N SER A 7 -12.54 13.63 -21.20
CA SER A 7 -11.63 12.86 -20.33
C SER A 7 -11.20 13.64 -19.09
N GLU A 8 -10.88 14.93 -19.23
CA GLU A 8 -10.57 15.80 -18.09
C GLU A 8 -11.75 15.95 -17.13
N MET A 9 -12.96 16.09 -17.67
CA MET A 9 -14.18 16.20 -16.89
C MET A 9 -14.51 14.88 -16.16
N CYS A 10 -14.25 13.73 -16.80
CA CYS A 10 -14.41 12.40 -16.17
C CYS A 10 -13.41 12.16 -15.05
N ILE A 11 -12.18 12.64 -15.17
CA ILE A 11 -11.14 12.54 -14.14
C ILE A 11 -11.47 13.45 -12.95
N ARG A 12 -11.94 14.68 -13.21
CA ARG A 12 -12.38 15.63 -12.16
C ARG A 12 -13.64 15.20 -11.43
N ASP A 13 -14.60 14.59 -12.11
CA ASP A 13 -15.87 14.18 -11.48
C ASP A 13 -15.71 12.90 -10.62
N ARG A 14 -14.69 12.07 -10.92
CA ARG A 14 -14.30 10.90 -10.12
C ARG A 14 -13.42 11.22 -8.92
N SER A 15 -12.95 12.45 -8.78
CA SER A 15 -12.16 12.93 -7.65
C SER A 15 -12.97 13.11 -6.35
N LYS A 16 -14.20 12.64 -6.29
CA LYS A 16 -15.02 12.64 -5.06
C LYS A 16 -14.46 11.71 -3.97
N ASN A 17 -13.60 10.76 -4.34
CA ASN A 17 -12.89 9.89 -3.42
C ASN A 17 -11.38 10.21 -3.46
N VAL A 18 -10.98 11.33 -2.90
CA VAL A 18 -9.56 11.70 -2.77
C VAL A 18 -9.07 11.20 -1.41
N PHE A 19 -7.98 10.42 -1.42
CA PHE A 19 -7.30 10.07 -0.17
C PHE A 19 -6.60 11.32 0.37
N ASN A 20 -6.87 11.66 1.63
CA ASN A 20 -6.13 12.73 2.30
C ASN A 20 -4.93 12.13 3.05
N PRO A 21 -3.69 12.33 2.59
CA PRO A 21 -2.50 11.79 3.25
C PRO A 21 -2.26 12.40 4.63
N ASP A 22 -2.80 13.59 4.94
CA ASP A 22 -2.69 14.22 6.25
C ASP A 22 -3.35 13.39 7.35
N LEU A 23 -4.33 12.52 7.01
CA LEU A 23 -4.91 11.55 7.94
C LEU A 23 -3.87 10.61 8.57
N LEU A 24 -2.76 10.35 7.85
CA LEU A 24 -1.66 9.52 8.36
C LEU A 24 -0.75 10.32 9.33
N LEU A 25 -0.87 11.62 9.32
CA LEU A 25 -0.04 12.55 10.13
C LEU A 25 -0.78 13.09 11.35
N GLU A 26 -2.05 12.76 11.52
CA GLU A 26 -2.82 13.14 12.70
C GLU A 26 -2.24 12.52 13.98
N ASP A 27 -2.27 13.28 15.08
CA ASP A 27 -1.94 12.74 16.39
C ASP A 27 -3.11 11.91 16.93
N ARG A 28 -2.79 10.72 17.46
CA ARG A 28 -3.77 9.75 17.94
C ARG A 28 -3.35 9.15 19.28
N ASP A 29 -4.32 8.79 20.10
CA ASP A 29 -4.08 8.10 21.38
C ASP A 29 -3.59 6.66 21.19
N ALA A 30 -3.92 6.04 20.06
CA ALA A 30 -3.51 4.68 19.69
C ALA A 30 -2.79 4.69 18.33
N PRO A 31 -1.88 3.73 18.09
CA PRO A 31 -1.18 3.64 16.81
C PRO A 31 -2.15 3.43 15.65
N LEU A 32 -1.92 4.14 14.54
CA LEU A 32 -2.58 3.88 13.28
C LEU A 32 -2.03 2.58 12.68
N VAL A 33 -2.89 1.61 12.42
CA VAL A 33 -2.50 0.29 11.88
C VAL A 33 -2.89 0.19 10.42
N ILE A 34 -1.90 -0.02 9.54
CA ILE A 34 -2.08 -0.12 8.09
C ILE A 34 -1.61 -1.49 7.60
N ALA A 35 -2.50 -2.25 6.96
CA ALA A 35 -2.14 -3.51 6.31
C ALA A 35 -1.98 -3.30 4.80
N PHE A 36 -0.87 -3.79 4.24
CA PHE A 36 -0.61 -3.76 2.80
C PHE A 36 -0.86 -5.12 2.18
N VAL A 37 -1.74 -5.15 1.19
CA VAL A 37 -2.13 -6.36 0.45
C VAL A 37 -1.81 -6.22 -1.04
N GLY A 38 -1.71 -7.33 -1.75
CA GLY A 38 -1.40 -7.36 -3.19
C GLY A 38 -0.52 -8.56 -3.52
N VAL A 39 -0.38 -8.88 -4.81
CA VAL A 39 0.39 -10.05 -5.24
C VAL A 39 1.90 -9.85 -5.10
N ASN A 40 2.66 -10.95 -5.17
CA ASN A 40 4.11 -10.89 -5.16
C ASN A 40 4.63 -10.15 -6.42
N GLY A 41 5.67 -9.33 -6.24
CA GLY A 41 6.29 -8.57 -7.33
C GLY A 41 5.64 -7.22 -7.63
N THR A 42 4.51 -6.87 -7.00
CA THR A 42 3.89 -5.54 -7.17
C THR A 42 4.62 -4.41 -6.43
N GLY A 43 5.64 -4.73 -5.63
CA GLY A 43 6.41 -3.72 -4.90
C GLY A 43 5.86 -3.39 -3.51
N LYS A 44 5.09 -4.28 -2.84
CA LYS A 44 4.58 -4.07 -1.47
C LYS A 44 5.67 -3.65 -0.50
N THR A 45 6.67 -4.51 -0.28
CA THR A 45 7.77 -4.27 0.67
C THR A 45 8.49 -2.95 0.38
N THR A 46 8.75 -2.66 -0.90
CA THR A 46 9.37 -1.40 -1.33
C THR A 46 8.46 -0.20 -1.07
N SER A 47 7.15 -0.31 -1.33
CA SER A 47 6.18 0.76 -1.05
C SER A 47 6.08 1.03 0.45
N ILE A 48 6.07 -0.02 1.27
CA ILE A 48 6.10 0.11 2.75
C ILE A 48 7.35 0.87 3.19
N ALA A 49 8.52 0.53 2.66
CA ALA A 49 9.76 1.21 2.99
C ALA A 49 9.74 2.70 2.61
N ARG A 50 9.21 3.04 1.44
CA ARG A 50 9.06 4.42 0.96
C ARG A 50 8.06 5.21 1.79
N ILE A 51 6.90 4.64 2.07
CA ILE A 51 5.89 5.25 2.95
C ILE A 51 6.46 5.44 4.36
N THR A 52 7.24 4.48 4.86
CA THR A 52 7.97 4.63 6.13
C THR A 52 8.92 5.82 6.10
N HIS A 53 9.70 5.97 5.01
CA HIS A 53 10.57 7.13 4.83
C HIS A 53 9.78 8.43 4.86
N TRP A 54 8.70 8.52 4.06
CA TRP A 54 7.83 9.68 4.00
C TRP A 54 7.22 10.03 5.37
N LEU A 55 6.69 9.05 6.10
CA LEU A 55 6.14 9.23 7.45
C LEU A 55 7.19 9.76 8.44
N LYS A 56 8.40 9.20 8.40
CA LYS A 56 9.50 9.65 9.26
C LYS A 56 9.97 11.07 8.94
N GLN A 57 10.00 11.48 7.68
CA GLN A 57 10.28 12.86 7.27
C GLN A 57 9.22 13.83 7.81
N ASN A 58 8.00 13.34 8.04
CA ASN A 58 6.90 14.10 8.66
C ASN A 58 6.82 13.92 10.19
N GLY A 59 7.88 13.41 10.82
CA GLY A 59 8.02 13.33 12.28
C GLY A 59 7.33 12.15 12.94
N LYS A 60 6.74 11.20 12.18
CA LYS A 60 6.05 10.03 12.74
C LYS A 60 7.00 8.86 13.03
N SER A 61 6.76 8.19 14.14
CA SER A 61 7.45 6.96 14.52
C SER A 61 6.73 5.74 13.98
N VAL A 62 7.48 4.82 13.32
CA VAL A 62 6.91 3.68 12.60
C VAL A 62 7.44 2.37 13.16
N VAL A 63 6.56 1.37 13.26
CA VAL A 63 6.87 -0.05 13.50
C VAL A 63 6.50 -0.85 12.26
N LEU A 64 7.41 -1.69 11.77
CA LEU A 64 7.18 -2.60 10.66
C LEU A 64 6.84 -4.00 11.17
N ALA A 65 5.87 -4.66 10.56
CA ALA A 65 5.49 -6.04 10.84
C ALA A 65 5.78 -6.92 9.62
N ALA A 66 6.72 -7.87 9.73
CA ALA A 66 7.08 -8.81 8.66
C ALA A 66 6.11 -9.99 8.63
N ALA A 67 4.89 -9.76 8.15
CA ALA A 67 3.84 -10.78 8.11
C ALA A 67 3.85 -11.63 6.81
N ASP A 68 4.75 -11.42 5.84
CA ASP A 68 5.06 -12.39 4.78
C ASP A 68 6.04 -13.47 5.33
N THR A 69 5.56 -14.26 6.28
CA THR A 69 6.38 -15.17 7.08
C THR A 69 6.89 -16.39 6.30
N PHE A 70 6.26 -16.72 5.17
CA PHE A 70 6.63 -17.88 4.36
C PHE A 70 7.78 -17.61 3.37
N ARG A 71 8.14 -16.34 3.19
CA ARG A 71 9.24 -15.92 2.31
C ARG A 71 10.38 -15.33 3.13
N ALA A 72 11.39 -16.16 3.43
CA ALA A 72 12.56 -15.71 4.19
C ALA A 72 13.19 -14.44 3.59
N GLY A 73 13.33 -14.37 2.26
CA GLY A 73 13.85 -13.19 1.57
C GLY A 73 12.96 -11.93 1.71
N ALA A 74 11.64 -12.08 1.91
CA ALA A 74 10.77 -10.92 2.19
C ALA A 74 11.01 -10.37 3.59
N ILE A 75 11.18 -11.26 4.59
CA ILE A 75 11.52 -10.86 5.96
C ILE A 75 12.88 -10.15 5.98
N GLU A 76 13.89 -10.72 5.31
CA GLU A 76 15.24 -10.14 5.21
C GLU A 76 15.24 -8.78 4.50
N GLN A 77 14.47 -8.65 3.42
CA GLN A 77 14.33 -7.40 2.68
C GLN A 77 13.70 -6.31 3.56
N LEU A 78 12.62 -6.62 4.26
CA LEU A 78 11.96 -5.66 5.15
C LEU A 78 12.87 -5.29 6.34
N ASP A 79 13.64 -6.24 6.86
CA ASP A 79 14.61 -6.01 7.94
C ASP A 79 15.73 -5.07 7.52
N LEU A 80 16.24 -5.22 6.29
CA LEU A 80 17.21 -4.32 5.71
C LEU A 80 16.65 -2.89 5.59
N HIS A 81 15.40 -2.76 5.09
CA HIS A 81 14.74 -1.45 5.03
C HIS A 81 14.53 -0.86 6.43
N ALA A 82 14.12 -1.66 7.41
CA ALA A 82 13.98 -1.22 8.80
C ALA A 82 15.29 -0.68 9.38
N THR A 83 16.40 -1.38 9.11
CA THR A 83 17.75 -0.98 9.53
C THR A 83 18.15 0.34 8.87
N ASN A 84 18.02 0.46 7.55
CA ASN A 84 18.38 1.65 6.80
C ASN A 84 17.57 2.88 7.22
N LEU A 85 16.30 2.69 7.52
CA LEU A 85 15.38 3.75 7.94
C LEU A 85 15.42 4.00 9.46
N GLY A 86 16.15 3.19 10.24
CA GLY A 86 16.23 3.32 11.69
C GLY A 86 14.86 3.19 12.37
N CYS A 87 14.05 2.21 11.95
CA CYS A 87 12.76 1.92 12.57
C CYS A 87 12.72 0.50 13.15
N LYS A 88 11.77 0.27 14.07
CA LYS A 88 11.58 -1.04 14.69
C LYS A 88 10.87 -1.98 13.72
N ILE A 89 11.37 -3.20 13.61
CA ILE A 89 10.67 -4.31 12.93
C ILE A 89 10.28 -5.38 13.97
N ILE A 90 9.10 -5.94 13.79
CA ILE A 90 8.64 -7.15 14.47
C ILE A 90 8.59 -8.26 13.43
N LYS A 91 9.29 -9.34 13.71
CA LYS A 91 9.42 -10.52 12.86
C LYS A 91 9.47 -11.78 13.70
N HIS A 92 8.93 -12.88 13.19
CA HIS A 92 9.04 -14.20 13.76
C HIS A 92 9.94 -15.09 12.89
N GLN A 93 10.17 -16.32 13.32
CA GLN A 93 10.86 -17.31 12.48
C GLN A 93 10.06 -17.57 11.20
N SER A 94 10.76 -17.88 10.13
CA SER A 94 10.13 -18.25 8.85
C SER A 94 9.13 -19.39 9.04
N GLY A 95 7.94 -19.24 8.45
CA GLY A 95 6.82 -20.15 8.61
C GLY A 95 5.95 -19.90 9.84
N GLY A 96 6.25 -18.86 10.64
CA GLY A 96 5.40 -18.44 11.77
C GLY A 96 4.02 -17.93 11.33
N ASP A 97 3.12 -17.73 12.27
CA ASP A 97 1.76 -17.22 12.02
C ASP A 97 1.81 -15.71 11.67
N PRO A 98 1.42 -15.30 10.46
CA PRO A 98 1.39 -13.89 10.05
C PRO A 98 0.54 -13.00 10.95
N ALA A 99 -0.58 -13.51 11.43
CA ALA A 99 -1.48 -12.77 12.32
C ALA A 99 -0.86 -12.52 13.70
N ALA A 100 -0.03 -13.46 14.20
CA ALA A 100 0.71 -13.27 15.44
C ALA A 100 1.77 -12.18 15.30
N VAL A 101 2.50 -12.13 14.17
CA VAL A 101 3.47 -11.05 13.88
C VAL A 101 2.77 -9.69 13.87
N ALA A 102 1.64 -9.61 13.18
CA ALA A 102 0.86 -8.38 13.10
C ALA A 102 0.35 -7.92 14.47
N PHE A 103 -0.17 -8.86 15.28
CA PHE A 103 -0.61 -8.59 16.64
C PHE A 103 0.51 -8.07 17.53
N ASP A 104 1.66 -8.76 17.53
CA ASP A 104 2.82 -8.37 18.35
C ASP A 104 3.35 -6.98 17.96
N ALA A 105 3.28 -6.62 16.66
CA ALA A 105 3.67 -5.30 16.20
C ALA A 105 2.73 -4.22 16.73
N VAL A 106 1.43 -4.46 16.73
CA VAL A 106 0.43 -3.53 17.29
C VAL A 106 0.62 -3.37 18.81
N GLU A 107 0.77 -4.45 19.55
CA GLU A 107 1.00 -4.40 20.99
C GLU A 107 2.34 -3.72 21.34
N HIS A 108 3.39 -3.98 20.55
CA HIS A 108 4.66 -3.26 20.70
C HIS A 108 4.49 -1.75 20.47
N ALA A 109 3.77 -1.36 19.42
CA ALA A 109 3.55 0.04 19.11
C ALA A 109 2.76 0.75 20.22
N LYS A 110 1.70 0.13 20.77
CA LYS A 110 0.96 0.62 21.91
C LYS A 110 1.86 0.80 23.13
N ALA A 111 2.61 -0.25 23.50
CA ALA A 111 3.47 -0.24 24.67
C ALA A 111 4.63 0.77 24.60
N LYS A 112 5.04 1.15 23.39
CA LYS A 112 6.14 2.08 23.14
C LYS A 112 5.69 3.44 22.60
N HIS A 113 4.39 3.70 22.62
CA HIS A 113 3.80 4.95 22.12
C HIS A 113 4.32 5.31 20.73
N ARG A 114 4.26 4.34 19.80
CA ARG A 114 4.59 4.56 18.40
C ARG A 114 3.35 4.98 17.64
N ASP A 115 3.54 5.84 16.65
CA ASP A 115 2.42 6.47 15.94
C ASP A 115 1.77 5.53 14.94
N ILE A 116 2.57 4.70 14.25
CA ILE A 116 2.09 3.94 13.09
C ILE A 116 2.67 2.51 13.06
N VAL A 117 1.82 1.55 12.68
CA VAL A 117 2.22 0.16 12.36
C VAL A 117 1.95 -0.09 10.89
N LEU A 118 2.96 -0.52 10.14
CA LEU A 118 2.81 -0.96 8.74
C LEU A 118 3.04 -2.48 8.67
N ILE A 119 2.04 -3.21 8.17
CA ILE A 119 2.05 -4.67 8.08
C ILE A 119 2.30 -5.09 6.64
N ASP A 120 3.46 -5.73 6.37
CA ASP A 120 3.78 -6.34 5.08
C ASP A 120 3.23 -7.77 5.03
N THR A 121 2.25 -8.02 4.18
CA THR A 121 1.58 -9.32 4.09
C THR A 121 2.07 -10.15 2.90
N ALA A 122 1.82 -11.45 2.94
CA ALA A 122 2.06 -12.35 1.81
C ALA A 122 1.27 -11.95 0.55
N GLY A 123 1.75 -12.34 -0.62
CA GLY A 123 1.12 -12.03 -1.91
C GLY A 123 1.07 -13.21 -2.88
N ARG A 124 0.99 -14.46 -2.37
CA ARG A 124 1.00 -15.67 -3.20
C ARG A 124 -0.37 -15.95 -3.79
N MET A 125 -0.55 -15.67 -5.08
CA MET A 125 -1.81 -15.96 -5.79
C MET A 125 -2.00 -17.45 -6.15
N GLN A 126 -0.98 -18.28 -6.01
CA GLN A 126 -1.01 -19.69 -6.46
C GLN A 126 -1.94 -20.58 -5.62
N THR A 127 -2.33 -20.13 -4.42
CA THR A 127 -3.32 -20.80 -3.56
C THR A 127 -4.32 -19.75 -3.03
N ASN A 128 -5.21 -19.29 -3.90
CA ASN A 128 -6.13 -18.18 -3.63
C ASN A 128 -6.92 -18.28 -2.32
N SER A 129 -7.40 -19.47 -1.93
CA SER A 129 -8.20 -19.63 -0.71
C SER A 129 -7.37 -19.39 0.56
N ASN A 130 -6.18 -19.98 0.63
CA ASN A 130 -5.33 -19.87 1.83
C ASN A 130 -4.83 -18.44 2.06
N LEU A 131 -4.49 -17.71 0.98
CA LEU A 131 -4.07 -16.31 1.10
C LEU A 131 -5.21 -15.43 1.61
N MET A 132 -6.40 -15.56 1.05
CA MET A 132 -7.56 -14.76 1.47
C MET A 132 -7.96 -15.04 2.91
N ASP A 133 -7.87 -16.30 3.36
CA ASP A 133 -8.14 -16.67 4.75
C ASP A 133 -7.07 -16.13 5.71
N GLU A 134 -5.81 -16.10 5.28
CA GLU A 134 -4.72 -15.46 6.01
C GLU A 134 -4.96 -13.95 6.15
N MET A 135 -5.33 -13.27 5.07
CA MET A 135 -5.65 -11.83 5.10
C MET A 135 -6.84 -11.53 6.02
N LYS A 136 -7.90 -12.33 5.96
CA LYS A 136 -9.06 -12.23 6.88
C LYS A 136 -8.64 -12.42 8.34
N LYS A 137 -7.72 -13.37 8.59
CA LYS A 137 -7.19 -13.61 9.94
C LYS A 137 -6.39 -12.41 10.44
N ILE A 138 -5.48 -11.86 9.63
CA ILE A 138 -4.73 -10.64 9.97
C ILE A 138 -5.69 -9.49 10.26
N ARG A 139 -6.68 -9.25 9.39
CA ARG A 139 -7.70 -8.21 9.59
C ARG A 139 -8.44 -8.38 10.91
N ARG A 140 -8.83 -9.61 11.27
CA ARG A 140 -9.54 -9.88 12.53
C ARG A 140 -8.67 -9.68 13.77
N VAL A 141 -7.38 -10.07 13.70
CA VAL A 141 -6.48 -10.09 14.85
C VAL A 141 -5.79 -8.75 15.08
N ALA A 142 -5.28 -8.13 14.04
CA ALA A 142 -4.57 -6.85 14.11
C ALA A 142 -5.51 -5.64 14.00
N SER A 143 -6.76 -5.85 13.53
CA SER A 143 -7.78 -4.81 13.35
C SER A 143 -7.22 -3.54 12.68
N PRO A 144 -6.65 -3.64 11.45
CA PRO A 144 -6.07 -2.49 10.80
C PRO A 144 -7.13 -1.41 10.57
N ASP A 145 -6.75 -0.16 10.77
CA ASP A 145 -7.55 1.02 10.48
C ASP A 145 -7.68 1.23 8.96
N LEU A 146 -6.63 0.85 8.21
CA LEU A 146 -6.59 0.95 6.76
C LEU A 146 -6.03 -0.34 6.15
N VAL A 147 -6.66 -0.81 5.08
CA VAL A 147 -6.15 -1.86 4.20
C VAL A 147 -5.80 -1.23 2.86
N ILE A 148 -4.52 -1.23 2.50
CA ILE A 148 -4.02 -0.61 1.27
C ILE A 148 -3.60 -1.69 0.27
N PHE A 149 -4.21 -1.66 -0.91
CA PHE A 149 -3.80 -2.52 -2.02
C PHE A 149 -2.62 -1.91 -2.77
N VAL A 150 -1.57 -2.72 -3.00
CA VAL A 150 -0.42 -2.32 -3.81
C VAL A 150 -0.50 -2.99 -5.18
N GLY A 151 -0.74 -2.18 -6.20
CA GLY A 151 -0.86 -2.60 -7.60
C GLY A 151 0.34 -2.15 -8.44
N ASP A 152 0.71 -2.98 -9.43
CA ASP A 152 1.69 -2.65 -10.45
C ASP A 152 0.99 -1.99 -11.63
N SER A 153 1.35 -0.75 -11.97
CA SER A 153 0.72 -0.01 -13.07
C SER A 153 0.93 -0.69 -14.44
N LEU A 154 1.97 -1.50 -14.57
CA LEU A 154 2.28 -2.23 -15.81
C LEU A 154 1.46 -3.51 -15.99
N ALA A 155 0.79 -4.00 -14.94
CA ALA A 155 0.03 -5.25 -15.01
C ALA A 155 -1.35 -5.10 -15.70
N GLY A 156 -1.77 -3.89 -16.02
CA GLY A 156 -3.00 -3.64 -16.79
C GLY A 156 -4.25 -4.27 -16.15
N ASN A 157 -5.00 -5.04 -16.92
CA ASN A 157 -6.24 -5.68 -16.46
C ASN A 157 -6.01 -6.70 -15.33
N ASP A 158 -4.85 -7.34 -15.26
CA ASP A 158 -4.54 -8.27 -14.17
C ASP A 158 -4.51 -7.57 -12.82
N ALA A 159 -4.00 -6.34 -12.77
CA ALA A 159 -4.02 -5.55 -11.53
C ALA A 159 -5.45 -5.20 -11.10
N VAL A 160 -6.35 -4.94 -12.05
CA VAL A 160 -7.77 -4.68 -11.78
C VAL A 160 -8.45 -5.90 -11.18
N GLU A 161 -8.24 -7.08 -11.77
CA GLU A 161 -8.83 -8.33 -11.28
C GLU A 161 -8.27 -8.72 -9.90
N GLN A 162 -6.98 -8.47 -9.66
CA GLN A 162 -6.36 -8.65 -8.35
C GLN A 162 -7.00 -7.73 -7.32
N ALA A 163 -7.14 -6.43 -7.62
CA ALA A 163 -7.74 -5.45 -6.73
C ALA A 163 -9.17 -5.86 -6.31
N LYS A 164 -9.99 -6.31 -7.26
CA LYS A 164 -11.35 -6.81 -6.98
C LYS A 164 -11.33 -7.99 -5.99
N LYS A 165 -10.49 -9.00 -6.24
CA LYS A 165 -10.39 -10.19 -5.36
C LYS A 165 -9.96 -9.84 -3.94
N PHE A 166 -8.95 -8.96 -3.79
CA PHE A 166 -8.54 -8.51 -2.47
C PHE A 166 -9.62 -7.64 -1.81
N HIS A 167 -10.30 -6.78 -2.58
CA HIS A 167 -11.39 -5.96 -2.05
C HIS A 167 -12.56 -6.79 -1.52
N GLU A 168 -12.97 -7.83 -2.25
CA GLU A 168 -13.99 -8.78 -1.80
C GLU A 168 -13.59 -9.51 -0.51
N ALA A 169 -12.30 -9.83 -0.35
CA ALA A 169 -11.82 -10.60 0.80
C ALA A 169 -11.62 -9.76 2.05
N VAL A 170 -11.07 -8.54 1.92
CA VAL A 170 -10.61 -7.75 3.07
C VAL A 170 -11.02 -6.27 3.03
N ASP A 171 -11.84 -5.86 2.08
CA ASP A 171 -12.40 -4.51 1.96
C ASP A 171 -11.29 -3.43 1.95
N ILE A 172 -10.68 -3.24 0.79
CA ILE A 172 -9.61 -2.27 0.58
C ILE A 172 -10.13 -0.85 0.81
N ASP A 173 -9.33 -0.02 1.49
CA ASP A 173 -9.65 1.39 1.77
C ASP A 173 -8.98 2.35 0.79
N ALA A 174 -7.77 2.01 0.32
CA ALA A 174 -7.01 2.84 -0.62
C ALA A 174 -6.05 1.99 -1.47
N VAL A 175 -5.49 2.60 -2.50
CA VAL A 175 -4.56 1.97 -3.45
C VAL A 175 -3.22 2.69 -3.46
N VAL A 176 -2.13 1.93 -3.52
CA VAL A 176 -0.80 2.42 -3.90
C VAL A 176 -0.46 1.84 -5.26
N LEU A 177 -0.04 2.69 -6.19
CA LEU A 177 0.41 2.28 -7.51
C LEU A 177 1.92 2.40 -7.63
N THR A 178 2.55 1.33 -8.07
CA THR A 178 4.00 1.28 -8.30
C THR A 178 4.33 1.38 -9.78
N LYS A 179 5.58 1.70 -10.08
CA LYS A 179 6.16 1.75 -11.44
C LYS A 179 5.46 2.73 -12.39
N LEU A 180 4.92 3.80 -11.84
CA LEU A 180 4.24 4.82 -12.63
C LEU A 180 5.24 5.63 -13.49
N ASP A 181 6.52 5.62 -13.13
CA ASP A 181 7.62 6.18 -13.91
C ASP A 181 7.79 5.53 -15.28
N VAL A 182 7.44 4.24 -15.38
CA VAL A 182 7.54 3.43 -16.61
C VAL A 182 6.21 3.35 -17.37
N ASP A 183 5.08 3.63 -16.70
CA ASP A 183 3.75 3.65 -17.33
C ASP A 183 3.54 4.95 -18.11
N ALA A 184 3.74 4.89 -19.43
CA ALA A 184 3.61 6.06 -20.32
C ALA A 184 2.18 6.63 -20.39
N LYS A 185 1.15 5.87 -20.01
CA LYS A 185 -0.26 6.25 -20.21
C LYS A 185 -1.05 6.48 -18.94
N GLY A 186 -0.55 6.09 -17.75
CA GLY A 186 -1.24 6.26 -16.47
C GLY A 186 -2.64 5.62 -16.36
N GLY A 187 -3.04 4.85 -17.38
CA GLY A 187 -4.40 4.32 -17.50
C GLY A 187 -4.75 3.26 -16.47
N ALA A 188 -3.74 2.51 -15.98
CA ALA A 188 -3.94 1.50 -14.95
C ALA A 188 -4.43 2.11 -13.64
N ALA A 189 -3.91 3.30 -13.29
CA ALA A 189 -4.31 4.04 -12.10
C ALA A 189 -5.82 4.26 -12.03
N LEU A 190 -6.36 4.82 -13.10
CA LEU A 190 -7.79 5.13 -13.20
C LEU A 190 -8.65 3.86 -13.25
N SER A 191 -8.16 2.82 -13.91
CA SER A 191 -8.88 1.56 -14.06
C SER A 191 -9.02 0.83 -12.73
N ILE A 192 -7.96 0.73 -11.92
CA ILE A 192 -7.97 0.05 -10.63
C ILE A 192 -8.88 0.80 -9.65
N SER A 193 -8.67 2.11 -9.48
CA SER A 193 -9.45 2.94 -8.57
C SER A 193 -10.95 2.90 -8.92
N SER A 194 -11.28 2.99 -10.21
CA SER A 194 -12.66 2.91 -10.69
C SER A 194 -13.30 1.53 -10.48
N ALA A 195 -12.52 0.46 -10.58
CA ALA A 195 -13.03 -0.91 -10.50
C ALA A 195 -13.47 -1.32 -9.09
N ILE A 196 -12.84 -0.75 -8.06
CA ILE A 196 -13.13 -1.03 -6.64
C ILE A 196 -13.72 0.19 -5.91
N ASP A 197 -13.90 1.32 -6.61
CA ASP A 197 -14.40 2.59 -6.06
C ASP A 197 -13.63 3.06 -4.80
N LYS A 198 -12.30 2.96 -4.86
CA LYS A 198 -11.41 3.39 -3.77
C LYS A 198 -10.35 4.36 -4.27
N PRO A 199 -9.94 5.33 -3.42
CA PRO A 199 -8.97 6.34 -3.80
C PRO A 199 -7.56 5.77 -3.96
N ILE A 200 -6.76 6.44 -4.78
CA ILE A 200 -5.31 6.22 -4.82
C ILE A 200 -4.70 7.09 -3.72
N ALA A 201 -3.91 6.46 -2.83
CA ALA A 201 -3.25 7.16 -1.74
C ALA A 201 -1.86 7.67 -2.15
N PHE A 202 -1.04 6.78 -2.74
CA PHE A 202 0.32 7.10 -3.14
C PHE A 202 0.64 6.50 -4.50
N VAL A 203 1.65 7.09 -5.14
CA VAL A 203 2.24 6.60 -6.40
C VAL A 203 3.76 6.50 -6.27
N GLY A 204 4.32 5.39 -6.72
CA GLY A 204 5.76 5.16 -6.84
C GLY A 204 6.24 5.61 -8.22
N ILE A 205 7.25 6.48 -8.24
CA ILE A 205 7.72 7.20 -9.43
C ILE A 205 9.21 6.97 -9.71
N GLY A 206 9.84 5.95 -9.11
CA GLY A 206 11.25 5.64 -9.30
C GLY A 206 11.72 4.52 -8.39
N GLN A 207 13.00 4.49 -8.03
CA GLN A 207 13.64 3.38 -7.29
C GLN A 207 14.11 3.75 -5.87
N GLU A 208 14.27 5.06 -5.56
CA GLU A 208 14.79 5.52 -4.28
C GLU A 208 13.68 5.64 -3.21
N TYR A 209 14.05 5.89 -1.95
CA TYR A 209 13.07 6.05 -0.86
C TYR A 209 12.19 7.28 -1.04
N GLU A 210 12.71 8.34 -1.63
CA GLU A 210 12.03 9.58 -1.94
C GLU A 210 11.05 9.45 -3.12
N ASP A 211 11.19 8.39 -3.93
CA ASP A 211 10.39 8.19 -5.15
C ASP A 211 8.98 7.66 -4.86
N ILE A 212 8.34 8.25 -3.86
CA ILE A 212 6.93 8.07 -3.56
C ILE A 212 6.31 9.43 -3.25
N MET A 213 5.11 9.64 -3.75
CA MET A 213 4.36 10.87 -3.48
C MET A 213 2.89 10.56 -3.23
N PRO A 214 2.19 11.37 -2.42
CA PRO A 214 0.74 11.35 -2.38
C PRO A 214 0.17 11.53 -3.78
N PHE A 215 -0.94 10.86 -4.06
CA PHE A 215 -1.58 10.94 -5.37
C PHE A 215 -2.14 12.33 -5.63
N ASP A 216 -1.75 12.92 -6.75
CA ASP A 216 -2.30 14.17 -7.28
C ASP A 216 -2.90 13.93 -8.67
N ALA A 217 -4.21 14.12 -8.79
CA ALA A 217 -4.92 13.94 -10.06
C ALA A 217 -4.46 14.93 -11.14
N ALA A 218 -4.09 16.16 -10.75
CA ALA A 218 -3.61 17.16 -11.70
C ALA A 218 -2.25 16.76 -12.29
N TRP A 219 -1.36 16.26 -11.43
CA TRP A 219 -0.05 15.75 -11.88
C TRP A 219 -0.18 14.57 -12.86
N ILE A 220 -1.12 13.64 -12.60
CA ILE A 220 -1.38 12.52 -13.53
C ILE A 220 -1.89 13.03 -14.87
N VAL A 221 -2.82 13.98 -14.84
CA VAL A 221 -3.39 14.57 -16.07
C VAL A 221 -2.28 15.24 -16.90
N GLU A 222 -1.44 16.07 -16.28
CA GLU A 222 -0.31 16.69 -16.97
C GLU A 222 0.62 15.66 -17.60
N ARG A 223 0.93 14.58 -16.89
CA ARG A 223 1.82 13.52 -17.39
C ARG A 223 1.21 12.77 -18.58
N ILE A 224 -0.09 12.47 -18.54
CA ILE A 224 -0.79 11.79 -19.65
C ILE A 224 -0.82 12.68 -20.90
N PHE A 225 -1.03 13.98 -20.75
CA PHE A 225 -1.21 14.90 -21.88
C PHE A 225 0.08 15.57 -22.34
N ALA A 226 1.14 15.64 -21.52
CA ALA A 226 2.44 16.15 -21.94
C ALA A 226 3.19 15.24 -22.94
N GLN A 227 2.74 13.98 -23.09
CA GLN A 227 3.34 12.99 -24.00
C GLN A 227 2.49 12.76 -25.27
N SER A 228 1.44 13.55 -25.47
CA SER A 228 0.59 13.57 -26.67
C SER A 228 0.95 14.72 -27.58
#